data_4334a4f02ac55fe32d8ebd1b82bc841a
#
_entry.id   4334a4f02ac55fe32d8ebd1b82bc841a
#
_cell.length_a   1.000
_cell.length_b   1.000
_cell.length_c   1.000
_cell.angle_alpha   90.00
_cell.angle_beta   90.00
_cell.angle_gamma   90.00
#
_symmetry.space_group_name_H-M   'P 1'
#
loop_
_entity.id
_entity.type
_entity.pdbx_description
1 polymer ?
#
loop_
_entity_poly.entity_id
_entity_poly.type
_entity_poly.pdbx_seq_one_letter_code
_entity_poly.pdbx_strand_id
1 'polypeptide(L)'
;MATGFFTHNRCLSEDEGSTSLDRPERIEQIHTLMQASALARRVQVYEAKTASEADILRVHSPEYIQKLRDLAQKGAALTAETLVTPELLEGAFLSAGAAVEAVRAVLDGSLKNAFVCVRPPGHHAGRNFGGGFCLINSAACAVRAATQVLGCRRVALIDVDAHRADGSENIFAGDASVLLLDSFQATAFPYGVAPATAANVTNMPLDDGTLGREALARMEAEWLPRLYDFAPDLSLIHI
;
A
#
# COMPACT_ATOMS: atom_id res chain seq x y z
N MET A 1 -16.41 18.45 -5.93
CA MET A 1 -15.95 17.26 -5.18
C MET A 1 -14.56 17.55 -4.67
N ALA A 2 -14.28 17.27 -3.38
CA ALA A 2 -13.01 17.52 -2.72
C ALA A 2 -12.04 16.34 -2.88
N THR A 3 -10.77 16.58 -2.59
CA THR A 3 -9.75 15.54 -2.38
C THR A 3 -9.74 15.18 -0.89
N GLY A 4 -9.80 13.89 -0.56
CA GLY A 4 -9.62 13.41 0.81
C GLY A 4 -8.15 13.23 1.16
N PHE A 5 -7.77 13.60 2.38
CA PHE A 5 -6.47 13.29 2.98
C PHE A 5 -6.70 12.43 4.22
N PHE A 6 -6.36 11.16 4.11
CA PHE A 6 -6.57 10.15 5.16
C PHE A 6 -5.28 9.89 5.91
N THR A 7 -5.34 9.93 7.23
CA THR A 7 -4.18 9.71 8.11
C THR A 7 -4.63 9.22 9.49
N HIS A 8 -3.69 8.92 10.38
CA HIS A 8 -3.96 8.60 11.80
C HIS A 8 -2.77 8.96 12.69
N ASN A 9 -3.04 9.19 13.98
CA ASN A 9 -2.03 9.63 14.93
C ASN A 9 -0.91 8.60 15.18
N ARG A 10 -1.20 7.31 15.03
CA ARG A 10 -0.18 6.26 15.18
C ARG A 10 0.93 6.31 14.12
N CYS A 11 0.69 6.99 12.97
CA CYS A 11 1.76 7.23 12.00
C CYS A 11 2.95 8.02 12.57
N LEU A 12 2.69 8.83 13.62
CA LEU A 12 3.67 9.72 14.24
C LEU A 12 4.28 9.11 15.53
N SER A 13 3.91 7.88 15.89
CA SER A 13 4.47 7.21 17.06
C SER A 13 5.91 6.83 16.79
N GLU A 14 6.80 7.23 17.72
CA GLU A 14 8.17 6.74 17.75
C GLU A 14 8.16 5.27 18.18
N ASP A 15 8.86 4.44 17.41
CA ASP A 15 9.09 3.04 17.78
C ASP A 15 10.41 2.97 18.54
N GLU A 16 10.37 2.68 19.84
CA GLU A 16 11.56 2.52 20.66
C GLU A 16 12.49 1.45 20.04
N GLY A 17 13.67 1.87 19.64
CA GLY A 17 14.72 0.99 19.10
C GLY A 17 14.69 0.78 17.59
N SER A 18 13.85 1.49 16.84
CA SER A 18 13.86 1.41 15.37
C SER A 18 15.13 2.06 14.79
N THR A 19 16.00 1.26 14.20
CA THR A 19 17.02 1.70 13.23
C THR A 19 16.44 1.78 11.82
N SER A 20 15.15 1.67 11.71
CA SER A 20 14.38 1.53 10.49
C SER A 20 14.42 2.79 9.64
N LEU A 21 14.44 2.61 8.32
CA LEU A 21 14.24 3.68 7.34
C LEU A 21 12.78 4.16 7.31
N ASP A 22 11.85 3.34 7.84
CA ASP A 22 10.46 3.71 8.03
C ASP A 22 10.29 4.54 9.32
N ARG A 23 10.46 5.86 9.21
CA ARG A 23 10.46 6.80 10.34
C ARG A 23 9.20 7.68 10.36
N PRO A 24 8.68 8.00 11.57
CA PRO A 24 7.54 8.90 11.75
C PRO A 24 7.72 10.27 11.09
N GLU A 25 8.96 10.79 11.08
CA GLU A 25 9.28 12.12 10.52
C GLU A 25 8.93 12.24 9.03
N ARG A 26 8.89 11.14 8.28
CA ARG A 26 8.43 11.15 6.89
C ARG A 26 6.98 11.63 6.78
N ILE A 27 6.12 11.12 7.67
CA ILE A 27 4.70 11.49 7.74
C ILE A 27 4.53 12.89 8.33
N GLU A 28 5.29 13.22 9.38
CA GLU A 28 5.27 14.55 10.00
C GLU A 28 5.63 15.66 9.00
N GLN A 29 6.65 15.45 8.19
CA GLN A 29 7.04 16.41 7.15
C GLN A 29 5.95 16.60 6.10
N ILE A 30 5.27 15.52 5.68
CA ILE A 30 4.15 15.60 4.75
C ILE A 30 2.99 16.39 5.38
N HIS A 31 2.64 16.11 6.63
CA HIS A 31 1.59 16.84 7.36
C HIS A 31 1.94 18.33 7.47
N THR A 32 3.17 18.66 7.86
CA THR A 32 3.64 20.04 7.97
C THR A 32 3.56 20.76 6.65
N LEU A 33 4.04 20.14 5.57
CA LEU A 33 3.97 20.70 4.22
C LEU A 33 2.53 20.90 3.75
N MET A 34 1.67 19.91 4.00
CA MET A 34 0.24 20.02 3.66
C MET A 34 -0.42 21.20 4.37
N GLN A 35 -0.18 21.36 5.68
CA GLN A 35 -0.75 22.45 6.48
C GLN A 35 -0.20 23.83 6.07
N ALA A 36 1.08 23.93 5.75
CA ALA A 36 1.73 25.17 5.36
C ALA A 36 1.41 25.60 3.92
N SER A 37 0.90 24.71 3.08
CA SER A 37 0.68 24.96 1.67
C SER A 37 -0.77 25.42 1.35
N ALA A 38 -0.97 25.93 0.13
CA ALA A 38 -2.30 26.23 -0.37
C ALA A 38 -3.21 25.00 -0.51
N LEU A 39 -2.64 23.78 -0.44
CA LEU A 39 -3.37 22.53 -0.48
C LEU A 39 -4.25 22.33 0.76
N ALA A 40 -3.86 22.85 1.92
CA ALA A 40 -4.65 22.80 3.15
C ALA A 40 -6.11 23.25 2.98
N ARG A 41 -6.36 24.19 2.06
CA ARG A 41 -7.71 24.70 1.77
C ARG A 41 -8.46 23.90 0.71
N ARG A 42 -7.81 22.92 0.07
CA ARG A 42 -8.35 22.15 -1.06
C ARG A 42 -8.57 20.68 -0.73
N VAL A 43 -8.04 20.23 0.40
CA VAL A 43 -8.19 18.86 0.88
C VAL A 43 -9.07 18.82 2.12
N GLN A 44 -9.79 17.73 2.29
CA GLN A 44 -10.56 17.42 3.48
C GLN A 44 -9.83 16.33 4.26
N VAL A 45 -9.45 16.63 5.51
CA VAL A 45 -8.69 15.71 6.35
C VAL A 45 -9.64 14.73 7.04
N TYR A 46 -9.29 13.46 7.02
CA TYR A 46 -10.01 12.36 7.67
C TYR A 46 -9.07 11.61 8.61
N GLU A 47 -9.49 11.45 9.85
CA GLU A 47 -8.85 10.55 10.81
C GLU A 47 -9.31 9.11 10.51
N ALA A 48 -8.36 8.22 10.26
CA ALA A 48 -8.65 6.84 9.92
C ALA A 48 -9.22 6.06 11.10
N LYS A 49 -10.14 5.16 10.80
CA LYS A 49 -10.62 4.13 11.73
C LYS A 49 -9.89 2.82 11.46
N THR A 50 -9.79 2.00 12.48
CA THR A 50 -9.24 0.64 12.36
C THR A 50 -10.04 -0.17 11.33
N ALA A 51 -9.34 -0.84 10.42
CA ALA A 51 -9.98 -1.78 9.49
C ALA A 51 -10.74 -2.88 10.25
N SER A 52 -11.87 -3.31 9.69
CA SER A 52 -12.57 -4.45 10.24
C SER A 52 -11.75 -5.73 10.08
N GLU A 53 -11.94 -6.69 10.97
CA GLU A 53 -11.28 -8.01 10.82
C GLU A 53 -11.67 -8.68 9.49
N ALA A 54 -12.89 -8.48 9.02
CA ALA A 54 -13.34 -8.97 7.73
C ALA A 54 -12.53 -8.36 6.57
N ASP A 55 -12.18 -7.08 6.61
CA ASP A 55 -11.38 -6.43 5.57
C ASP A 55 -9.94 -7.00 5.54
N ILE A 56 -9.36 -7.23 6.70
CA ILE A 56 -8.02 -7.83 6.84
C ILE A 56 -8.02 -9.28 6.35
N LEU A 57 -9.00 -10.08 6.74
CA LEU A 57 -9.08 -11.51 6.39
C LEU A 57 -9.44 -11.78 4.91
N ARG A 58 -9.89 -10.78 4.15
CA ARG A 58 -9.99 -10.89 2.68
C ARG A 58 -8.62 -10.97 2.01
N VAL A 59 -7.59 -10.50 2.69
CA VAL A 59 -6.21 -10.40 2.16
C VAL A 59 -5.30 -11.42 2.83
N HIS A 60 -5.27 -11.42 4.15
CA HIS A 60 -4.35 -12.22 4.96
C HIS A 60 -5.04 -13.44 5.57
N SER A 61 -4.28 -14.51 5.79
CA SER A 61 -4.84 -15.68 6.49
C SER A 61 -5.03 -15.43 7.99
N PRO A 62 -6.01 -16.10 8.61
CA PRO A 62 -6.21 -16.00 10.05
C PRO A 62 -4.95 -16.39 10.85
N GLU A 63 -4.21 -17.39 10.38
CA GLU A 63 -2.98 -17.89 11.01
C GLU A 63 -1.89 -16.83 11.00
N TYR A 64 -1.76 -16.09 9.88
CA TYR A 64 -0.80 -15.00 9.78
C TYR A 64 -1.16 -13.84 10.71
N ILE A 65 -2.43 -13.46 10.77
CA ILE A 65 -2.90 -12.41 11.69
C ILE A 65 -2.69 -12.82 13.16
N GLN A 66 -2.96 -14.08 13.51
CA GLN A 66 -2.67 -14.58 14.86
C GLN A 66 -1.17 -14.55 15.18
N LYS A 67 -0.32 -14.95 14.22
CA LYS A 67 1.14 -14.83 14.36
C LYS A 67 1.58 -13.38 14.64
N LEU A 68 1.02 -12.39 13.94
CA LEU A 68 1.34 -10.98 14.18
C LEU A 68 0.92 -10.54 15.60
N ARG A 69 -0.25 -10.95 16.06
CA ARG A 69 -0.74 -10.67 17.44
C ARG A 69 0.19 -11.28 18.49
N ASP A 70 0.62 -12.53 18.29
CA ASP A 70 1.54 -13.22 19.21
C ASP A 70 2.93 -12.56 19.24
N LEU A 71 3.43 -12.08 18.08
CA LEU A 71 4.69 -11.34 18.00
C LEU A 71 4.57 -9.97 18.68
N ALA A 72 3.46 -9.25 18.45
CA ALA A 72 3.20 -7.96 19.06
C ALA A 72 3.20 -8.04 20.59
N GLN A 73 2.56 -9.07 21.19
CA GLN A 73 2.56 -9.28 22.64
C GLN A 73 3.96 -9.49 23.22
N LYS A 74 4.89 -10.01 22.42
CA LYS A 74 6.27 -10.33 22.82
C LYS A 74 7.25 -9.20 22.46
N GLY A 75 6.84 -8.20 21.69
CA GLY A 75 7.75 -7.22 21.09
C GLY A 75 8.81 -7.89 20.22
N ALA A 76 8.42 -8.90 19.43
CA ALA A 76 9.35 -9.73 18.68
C ALA A 76 9.39 -9.37 17.20
N ALA A 77 10.50 -9.72 16.53
CA ALA A 77 10.68 -9.46 15.11
C ALA A 77 9.96 -10.52 14.26
N LEU A 78 9.30 -10.07 13.17
CA LEU A 78 8.76 -10.92 12.12
C LEU A 78 9.87 -11.36 11.17
N THR A 79 10.76 -10.43 10.82
CA THR A 79 12.00 -10.62 10.04
C THR A 79 13.13 -9.80 10.70
N ALA A 80 14.35 -9.91 10.19
CA ALA A 80 15.50 -9.20 10.77
C ALA A 80 15.31 -7.66 10.82
N GLU A 81 14.56 -7.10 9.87
CA GLU A 81 14.32 -5.65 9.74
C GLU A 81 12.89 -5.23 10.13
N THR A 82 12.01 -6.18 10.44
CA THR A 82 10.58 -5.89 10.70
C THR A 82 10.19 -6.31 12.11
N LEU A 83 10.23 -5.35 13.04
CA LEU A 83 9.75 -5.51 14.40
C LEU A 83 8.22 -5.48 14.44
N VAL A 84 7.61 -6.22 15.37
CA VAL A 84 6.16 -6.18 15.60
C VAL A 84 5.91 -5.78 17.05
N THR A 85 5.49 -4.54 17.26
CA THR A 85 5.00 -4.06 18.56
C THR A 85 3.48 -3.91 18.51
N PRO A 86 2.80 -3.81 19.68
CA PRO A 86 1.37 -3.51 19.71
C PRO A 86 1.00 -2.23 18.93
N GLU A 87 1.83 -1.19 19.04
CA GLU A 87 1.63 0.11 18.40
C GLU A 87 1.78 0.02 16.88
N LEU A 88 2.80 -0.69 16.38
CA LEU A 88 3.00 -0.93 14.95
C LEU A 88 1.86 -1.75 14.36
N LEU A 89 1.42 -2.78 15.06
CA LEU A 89 0.30 -3.60 14.61
C LEU A 89 -1.00 -2.79 14.59
N GLU A 90 -1.28 -1.98 15.62
CA GLU A 90 -2.42 -1.05 15.62
C GLU A 90 -2.32 -0.07 14.45
N GLY A 91 -1.13 0.52 14.21
CA GLY A 91 -0.87 1.41 13.08
C GLY A 91 -1.15 0.74 11.73
N ALA A 92 -0.75 -0.54 11.57
CA ALA A 92 -1.02 -1.29 10.35
C ALA A 92 -2.52 -1.52 10.10
N PHE A 93 -3.30 -1.80 11.16
CA PHE A 93 -4.75 -1.91 11.06
C PHE A 93 -5.42 -0.56 10.74
N LEU A 94 -4.93 0.54 11.31
CA LEU A 94 -5.40 1.90 10.99
C LEU A 94 -5.04 2.28 9.56
N SER A 95 -3.84 1.94 9.08
CA SER A 95 -3.41 2.18 7.70
C SER A 95 -4.30 1.45 6.70
N ALA A 96 -4.65 0.19 6.98
CA ALA A 96 -5.60 -0.56 6.17
C ALA A 96 -7.01 0.05 6.20
N GLY A 97 -7.46 0.51 7.36
CA GLY A 97 -8.75 1.20 7.51
C GLY A 97 -8.81 2.50 6.73
N ALA A 98 -7.75 3.31 6.78
CA ALA A 98 -7.62 4.54 5.98
C ALA A 98 -7.78 4.26 4.49
N ALA A 99 -7.08 3.24 3.97
CA ALA A 99 -7.13 2.88 2.57
C ALA A 99 -8.53 2.37 2.13
N VAL A 100 -9.18 1.56 2.96
CA VAL A 100 -10.55 1.07 2.72
C VAL A 100 -11.58 2.21 2.74
N GLU A 101 -11.50 3.14 3.72
CA GLU A 101 -12.39 4.29 3.81
C GLU A 101 -12.18 5.26 2.64
N ALA A 102 -10.94 5.50 2.23
CA ALA A 102 -10.62 6.34 1.07
C ALA A 102 -11.25 5.80 -0.22
N VAL A 103 -11.09 4.51 -0.48
CA VAL A 103 -11.70 3.85 -1.65
C VAL A 103 -13.22 3.92 -1.59
N ARG A 104 -13.84 3.69 -0.44
CA ARG A 104 -15.28 3.81 -0.24
C ARG A 104 -15.77 5.21 -0.60
N ALA A 105 -15.13 6.25 -0.07
CA ALA A 105 -15.51 7.63 -0.30
C ALA A 105 -15.32 8.08 -1.77
N VAL A 106 -14.38 7.50 -2.49
CA VAL A 106 -14.19 7.75 -3.92
C VAL A 106 -15.26 7.01 -4.75
N LEU A 107 -15.56 5.76 -4.44
CA LEU A 107 -16.53 4.96 -5.19
C LEU A 107 -17.99 5.38 -4.96
N ASP A 108 -18.34 5.87 -3.76
CA ASP A 108 -19.67 6.42 -3.48
C ASP A 108 -19.87 7.86 -4.00
N GLY A 109 -18.81 8.47 -4.54
CA GLY A 109 -18.83 9.82 -5.11
C GLY A 109 -18.75 10.96 -4.08
N SER A 110 -18.53 10.67 -2.80
CA SER A 110 -18.32 11.69 -1.75
C SER A 110 -17.02 12.46 -1.99
N LEU A 111 -16.02 11.79 -2.53
CA LEU A 111 -14.73 12.37 -2.93
C LEU A 111 -14.45 12.13 -4.41
N LYS A 112 -13.70 13.04 -5.04
CA LYS A 112 -13.19 12.84 -6.40
C LYS A 112 -11.97 11.90 -6.41
N ASN A 113 -11.09 12.07 -5.45
CA ASN A 113 -9.88 11.29 -5.23
C ASN A 113 -9.46 11.39 -3.76
N ALA A 114 -8.50 10.57 -3.36
CA ALA A 114 -7.98 10.57 -2.00
C ALA A 114 -6.46 10.36 -2.01
N PHE A 115 -5.79 10.92 -1.01
CA PHE A 115 -4.42 10.65 -0.65
C PHE A 115 -4.40 10.02 0.74
N VAL A 116 -3.82 8.82 0.84
CA VAL A 116 -3.71 8.07 2.10
C VAL A 116 -2.28 8.18 2.59
N CYS A 117 -2.07 8.99 3.65
CA CYS A 117 -0.77 9.27 4.23
C CYS A 117 -0.64 8.54 5.54
N VAL A 118 -0.13 7.33 5.50
CA VAL A 118 -0.13 6.39 6.63
C VAL A 118 1.21 5.66 6.77
N ARG A 119 1.44 5.10 7.95
CA ARG A 119 2.55 4.25 8.35
C ARG A 119 2.02 3.21 9.35
N PRO A 120 2.53 1.96 9.34
CA PRO A 120 3.59 1.39 8.50
C PRO A 120 3.16 1.15 7.06
N PRO A 121 4.12 0.89 6.12
CA PRO A 121 3.84 0.50 4.74
C PRO A 121 3.21 -0.90 4.67
N GLY A 122 2.85 -1.37 3.45
CA GLY A 122 2.10 -2.61 3.33
C GLY A 122 2.45 -3.52 2.16
N HIS A 123 3.05 -3.04 1.09
CA HIS A 123 3.13 -3.74 -0.18
C HIS A 123 3.97 -5.03 -0.19
N HIS A 124 4.87 -5.20 0.80
CA HIS A 124 5.61 -6.44 1.01
C HIS A 124 4.84 -7.49 1.84
N ALA A 125 3.70 -7.14 2.43
CA ALA A 125 2.89 -8.12 3.15
C ALA A 125 2.04 -8.93 2.18
N GLY A 126 2.35 -10.22 2.05
CA GLY A 126 1.59 -11.20 1.30
C GLY A 126 0.52 -11.86 2.16
N ARG A 127 -0.16 -12.89 1.60
CA ARG A 127 -1.23 -13.59 2.30
C ARG A 127 -0.80 -14.18 3.64
N ASN A 128 0.42 -14.74 3.73
CA ASN A 128 0.90 -15.50 4.90
C ASN A 128 2.28 -15.03 5.40
N PHE A 129 2.78 -13.95 4.92
CA PHE A 129 4.08 -13.39 5.28
C PHE A 129 4.07 -11.87 5.28
N GLY A 130 5.08 -11.27 5.90
CA GLY A 130 5.41 -9.85 5.84
C GLY A 130 6.92 -9.66 5.96
N GLY A 131 7.38 -8.45 5.77
CA GLY A 131 8.78 -8.06 5.76
C GLY A 131 8.93 -6.67 5.18
N GLY A 132 10.15 -6.14 5.07
CA GLY A 132 10.36 -4.79 4.55
C GLY A 132 9.50 -3.74 5.27
N PHE A 133 9.39 -3.83 6.59
CA PHE A 133 8.54 -3.00 7.47
C PHE A 133 7.02 -3.21 7.30
N CYS A 134 6.58 -4.10 6.40
CA CYS A 134 5.17 -4.32 6.09
C CYS A 134 4.57 -5.45 6.93
N LEU A 135 3.49 -5.14 7.66
CA LEU A 135 2.72 -6.11 8.46
C LEU A 135 1.40 -6.47 7.78
N ILE A 136 0.66 -5.47 7.33
CA ILE A 136 -0.64 -5.59 6.67
C ILE A 136 -0.58 -4.87 5.33
N ASN A 137 -1.05 -5.49 4.26
CA ASN A 137 -1.11 -4.86 2.95
C ASN A 137 -2.36 -3.98 2.84
N SER A 138 -2.21 -2.72 3.23
CA SER A 138 -3.30 -1.73 3.23
C SER A 138 -3.88 -1.47 1.84
N ALA A 139 -3.03 -1.41 0.82
CA ALA A 139 -3.48 -1.27 -0.57
C ALA A 139 -4.28 -2.49 -1.02
N ALA A 140 -3.83 -3.69 -0.69
CA ALA A 140 -4.57 -4.91 -1.00
C ALA A 140 -5.93 -4.99 -0.26
N CYS A 141 -6.00 -4.55 1.00
CA CYS A 141 -7.28 -4.45 1.72
C CYS A 141 -8.25 -3.50 1.00
N ALA A 142 -7.78 -2.36 0.52
CA ALA A 142 -8.59 -1.41 -0.24
C ALA A 142 -9.06 -2.00 -1.57
N VAL A 143 -8.18 -2.68 -2.32
CA VAL A 143 -8.52 -3.37 -3.59
C VAL A 143 -9.57 -4.46 -3.35
N ARG A 144 -9.41 -5.29 -2.31
CA ARG A 144 -10.41 -6.31 -1.95
C ARG A 144 -11.74 -5.73 -1.51
N ALA A 145 -11.71 -4.63 -0.74
CA ALA A 145 -12.94 -3.91 -0.39
C ALA A 145 -13.64 -3.38 -1.65
N ALA A 146 -12.91 -2.76 -2.58
CA ALA A 146 -13.44 -2.28 -3.84
C ALA A 146 -14.11 -3.40 -4.65
N THR A 147 -13.41 -4.50 -4.86
CA THR A 147 -13.86 -5.57 -5.77
C THR A 147 -14.88 -6.51 -5.14
N GLN A 148 -14.81 -6.80 -3.84
CA GLN A 148 -15.66 -7.79 -3.19
C GLN A 148 -16.84 -7.20 -2.41
N VAL A 149 -16.78 -5.90 -2.07
CA VAL A 149 -17.80 -5.25 -1.22
C VAL A 149 -18.49 -4.09 -1.92
N LEU A 150 -17.72 -3.26 -2.64
CA LEU A 150 -18.19 -1.98 -3.19
C LEU A 150 -18.61 -2.07 -4.67
N GLY A 151 -18.60 -3.27 -5.26
CA GLY A 151 -19.10 -3.51 -6.62
C GLY A 151 -18.18 -3.05 -7.75
N CYS A 152 -16.94 -2.67 -7.44
CA CYS A 152 -15.94 -2.36 -8.45
C CYS A 152 -15.54 -3.64 -9.18
N ARG A 153 -15.57 -3.64 -10.50
CA ARG A 153 -15.28 -4.86 -11.29
C ARG A 153 -13.79 -5.03 -11.57
N ARG A 154 -13.10 -3.93 -11.80
CA ARG A 154 -11.69 -3.92 -12.20
C ARG A 154 -10.94 -2.81 -11.51
N VAL A 155 -9.84 -3.17 -10.84
CA VAL A 155 -8.95 -2.23 -10.15
C VAL A 155 -7.55 -2.34 -10.73
N ALA A 156 -6.95 -1.21 -11.11
CA ALA A 156 -5.52 -1.13 -11.38
C ALA A 156 -4.80 -0.78 -10.07
N LEU A 157 -3.92 -1.65 -9.62
CA LEU A 157 -2.96 -1.37 -8.55
C LEU A 157 -1.62 -1.07 -9.19
N ILE A 158 -1.14 0.15 -9.00
CA ILE A 158 0.11 0.65 -9.57
C ILE A 158 1.07 0.87 -8.41
N ASP A 159 2.25 0.28 -8.48
CA ASP A 159 3.29 0.45 -7.46
C ASP A 159 4.51 1.09 -8.09
N VAL A 160 4.92 2.23 -7.53
CA VAL A 160 6.10 2.99 -7.99
C VAL A 160 7.12 3.17 -6.84
N ASP A 161 7.01 2.35 -5.80
CA ASP A 161 8.04 2.25 -4.78
C ASP A 161 9.35 1.75 -5.39
N ALA A 162 10.47 2.05 -4.73
CA ALA A 162 11.78 1.56 -5.15
C ALA A 162 11.94 0.04 -4.99
N HIS A 163 11.10 -0.59 -4.18
CA HIS A 163 11.12 -2.02 -3.88
C HIS A 163 9.99 -2.74 -4.60
N ARG A 164 10.26 -3.97 -5.04
CA ARG A 164 9.24 -4.81 -5.66
C ARG A 164 8.08 -5.10 -4.72
N ALA A 165 6.87 -4.96 -5.21
CA ALA A 165 5.62 -5.23 -4.48
C ALA A 165 5.30 -6.75 -4.40
N ASP A 166 6.23 -7.54 -3.85
CA ASP A 166 6.14 -9.01 -3.79
C ASP A 166 4.93 -9.50 -2.99
N GLY A 167 4.55 -8.78 -1.94
CA GLY A 167 3.35 -9.07 -1.16
C GLY A 167 2.08 -8.82 -1.96
N SER A 168 1.99 -7.70 -2.67
CA SER A 168 0.86 -7.40 -3.55
C SER A 168 0.76 -8.42 -4.70
N GLU A 169 1.87 -8.79 -5.31
CA GLU A 169 1.91 -9.84 -6.34
C GLU A 169 1.43 -11.19 -5.80
N ASN A 170 1.90 -11.60 -4.60
CA ASN A 170 1.45 -12.84 -3.94
C ASN A 170 -0.07 -12.90 -3.73
N ILE A 171 -0.69 -11.75 -3.44
CA ILE A 171 -2.15 -11.66 -3.19
C ILE A 171 -2.96 -11.67 -4.48
N PHE A 172 -2.48 -11.03 -5.54
CA PHE A 172 -3.27 -10.74 -6.73
C PHE A 172 -2.88 -11.52 -7.98
N ALA A 173 -1.78 -12.27 -7.98
CA ALA A 173 -1.38 -13.06 -9.15
C ALA A 173 -2.52 -14.03 -9.57
N GLY A 174 -2.95 -13.91 -10.84
CA GLY A 174 -4.04 -14.70 -11.40
C GLY A 174 -5.45 -14.17 -11.12
N ASP A 175 -5.61 -13.06 -10.42
CA ASP A 175 -6.91 -12.42 -10.18
C ASP A 175 -7.29 -11.50 -11.34
N ALA A 176 -8.24 -11.92 -12.18
CA ALA A 176 -8.67 -11.17 -13.36
C ALA A 176 -9.35 -9.82 -13.04
N SER A 177 -9.75 -9.57 -11.78
CA SER A 177 -10.32 -8.29 -11.37
C SER A 177 -9.26 -7.23 -11.02
N VAL A 178 -7.97 -7.61 -10.99
CA VAL A 178 -6.87 -6.72 -10.60
C VAL A 178 -5.78 -6.74 -11.67
N LEU A 179 -5.35 -5.57 -12.12
CA LEU A 179 -4.14 -5.37 -12.90
C LEU A 179 -3.07 -4.79 -11.98
N LEU A 180 -1.99 -5.53 -11.73
CA LEU A 180 -0.83 -5.06 -10.96
C LEU A 180 0.27 -4.58 -11.91
N LEU A 181 0.65 -3.33 -11.78
CA LEU A 181 1.77 -2.70 -12.51
C LEU A 181 2.81 -2.25 -11.48
N ASP A 182 3.97 -2.87 -11.49
CA ASP A 182 5.01 -2.69 -10.49
C ASP A 182 6.34 -2.27 -11.15
N SER A 183 6.92 -1.17 -10.70
CA SER A 183 8.26 -0.72 -11.09
C SER A 183 9.17 -0.66 -9.88
N PHE A 184 10.35 -1.22 -9.97
CA PHE A 184 11.27 -1.32 -8.84
C PHE A 184 12.73 -1.31 -9.28
N GLN A 185 13.63 -0.93 -8.38
CA GLN A 185 15.07 -1.05 -8.56
C GLN A 185 15.47 -2.52 -8.54
N ALA A 186 16.09 -3.00 -9.62
CA ALA A 186 16.39 -4.43 -9.82
C ALA A 186 17.27 -5.05 -8.73
N THR A 187 18.13 -4.24 -8.11
CA THR A 187 19.07 -4.66 -7.06
C THR A 187 18.57 -4.50 -5.64
N ALA A 188 17.39 -3.87 -5.46
CA ALA A 188 16.80 -3.62 -4.14
C ALA A 188 16.08 -4.86 -3.56
N PHE A 189 15.74 -4.77 -2.25
CA PHE A 189 14.89 -5.76 -1.59
C PHE A 189 13.57 -5.96 -2.38
N PRO A 190 12.99 -7.16 -2.45
CA PRO A 190 13.36 -8.44 -1.81
C PRO A 190 14.40 -9.26 -2.58
N TYR A 191 15.34 -8.63 -3.21
CA TYR A 191 16.47 -9.17 -3.97
C TYR A 191 16.11 -10.22 -5.03
N GLY A 192 16.62 -9.99 -6.22
CA GLY A 192 16.41 -10.84 -7.39
C GLY A 192 15.20 -10.43 -8.24
N VAL A 193 15.42 -10.46 -9.55
CA VAL A 193 14.36 -10.21 -10.54
C VAL A 193 13.71 -11.53 -10.87
N ALA A 194 12.48 -11.73 -10.40
CA ALA A 194 11.65 -12.83 -10.88
C ALA A 194 10.72 -12.30 -11.97
N PRO A 195 10.46 -13.09 -13.03
CA PRO A 195 9.42 -12.73 -14.00
C PRO A 195 8.06 -12.64 -13.29
N ALA A 196 7.15 -11.87 -13.88
CA ALA A 196 5.78 -11.81 -13.38
C ALA A 196 5.16 -13.21 -13.31
N THR A 197 4.50 -13.51 -12.20
CA THR A 197 3.96 -14.86 -11.92
C THR A 197 2.64 -15.12 -12.62
N ALA A 198 1.98 -14.08 -13.18
CA ALA A 198 0.69 -14.18 -13.84
C ALA A 198 0.48 -13.09 -14.90
N ALA A 199 -0.43 -13.33 -15.84
CA ALA A 199 -0.72 -12.40 -16.95
C ALA A 199 -1.25 -11.03 -16.50
N ASN A 200 -1.88 -10.95 -15.34
CA ASN A 200 -2.37 -9.70 -14.76
C ASN A 200 -1.32 -8.90 -13.97
N VAL A 201 -0.06 -9.36 -13.95
CA VAL A 201 1.07 -8.71 -13.29
C VAL A 201 2.07 -8.22 -14.31
N THR A 202 2.60 -7.03 -14.13
CA THR A 202 3.74 -6.49 -14.91
C THR A 202 4.81 -6.05 -13.94
N ASN A 203 5.92 -6.75 -13.93
CA ASN A 203 7.12 -6.39 -13.20
C ASN A 203 8.06 -5.65 -14.14
N MET A 204 8.37 -4.40 -13.83
CA MET A 204 9.27 -3.53 -14.59
C MET A 204 10.53 -3.22 -13.76
N PRO A 205 11.54 -4.10 -13.78
CA PRO A 205 12.79 -3.81 -13.11
C PRO A 205 13.52 -2.63 -13.79
N LEU A 206 14.04 -1.73 -12.97
CA LEU A 206 14.83 -0.58 -13.37
C LEU A 206 16.28 -0.78 -12.89
N ASP A 207 17.23 -0.52 -13.75
CA ASP A 207 18.64 -0.57 -13.39
C ASP A 207 19.02 0.60 -12.48
N ASP A 208 20.07 0.41 -11.67
CA ASP A 208 20.61 1.46 -10.82
C ASP A 208 21.02 2.68 -11.65
N GLY A 209 20.54 3.85 -11.24
CA GLY A 209 20.81 5.10 -11.96
C GLY A 209 19.86 5.37 -13.14
N THR A 210 18.84 4.54 -13.39
CA THR A 210 17.78 4.85 -14.37
C THR A 210 17.19 6.23 -14.08
N LEU A 211 17.19 7.09 -15.09
CA LEU A 211 16.64 8.43 -14.93
C LEU A 211 15.11 8.40 -14.96
N GLY A 212 14.47 9.31 -14.22
CA GLY A 212 13.01 9.38 -14.16
C GLY A 212 12.33 9.51 -15.53
N ARG A 213 12.94 10.24 -16.50
CA ARG A 213 12.43 10.33 -17.87
C ARG A 213 12.44 8.97 -18.61
N GLU A 214 13.42 8.11 -18.31
CA GLU A 214 13.55 6.78 -18.93
C GLU A 214 12.53 5.83 -18.32
N ALA A 215 12.37 5.88 -16.99
CA ALA A 215 11.32 5.13 -16.30
C ALA A 215 9.92 5.52 -16.81
N LEU A 216 9.63 6.82 -16.92
CA LEU A 216 8.35 7.31 -17.46
C LEU A 216 8.11 6.85 -18.89
N ALA A 217 9.11 6.93 -19.77
CA ALA A 217 8.98 6.47 -21.16
C ALA A 217 8.66 4.98 -21.22
N ARG A 218 9.26 4.15 -20.36
CA ARG A 218 8.93 2.72 -20.26
C ARG A 218 7.52 2.51 -19.72
N MET A 219 7.11 3.23 -18.66
CA MET A 219 5.74 3.14 -18.12
C MET A 219 4.71 3.52 -19.20
N GLU A 220 4.94 4.59 -19.95
CA GLU A 220 4.06 4.98 -21.06
C GLU A 220 3.96 3.89 -22.12
N ALA A 221 5.07 3.30 -22.51
CA ALA A 221 5.10 2.26 -23.56
C ALA A 221 4.52 0.92 -23.11
N GLU A 222 4.75 0.51 -21.86
CA GLU A 222 4.40 -0.83 -21.36
C GLU A 222 3.07 -0.84 -20.59
N TRP A 223 2.78 0.20 -19.79
CA TRP A 223 1.63 0.23 -18.86
C TRP A 223 0.38 0.83 -19.47
N LEU A 224 0.50 1.93 -20.24
CA LEU A 224 -0.69 2.59 -20.79
C LEU A 224 -1.52 1.67 -21.71
N PRO A 225 -0.94 0.89 -22.63
CA PRO A 225 -1.72 -0.04 -23.43
C PRO A 225 -2.49 -1.05 -22.56
N ARG A 226 -1.83 -1.60 -21.53
CA ARG A 226 -2.46 -2.54 -20.61
C ARG A 226 -3.59 -1.91 -19.78
N LEU A 227 -3.41 -0.66 -19.34
CA LEU A 227 -4.44 0.09 -18.62
C LEU A 227 -5.65 0.37 -19.53
N TYR A 228 -5.43 0.74 -20.80
CA TYR A 228 -6.51 0.95 -21.75
C TYR A 228 -7.29 -0.34 -22.03
N ASP A 229 -6.59 -1.44 -22.25
CA ASP A 229 -7.22 -2.74 -22.53
C ASP A 229 -7.95 -3.28 -21.30
N PHE A 230 -7.37 -3.11 -20.10
CA PHE A 230 -7.98 -3.52 -18.84
C PHE A 230 -9.18 -2.65 -18.46
N ALA A 231 -9.17 -1.37 -18.83
CA ALA A 231 -10.20 -0.37 -18.54
C ALA A 231 -10.67 -0.40 -17.07
N PRO A 232 -9.83 -0.06 -16.10
CA PRO A 232 -10.16 -0.12 -14.68
C PRO A 232 -11.26 0.85 -14.30
N ASP A 233 -12.11 0.46 -13.35
CA ASP A 233 -13.13 1.33 -12.75
C ASP A 233 -12.49 2.22 -11.65
N LEU A 234 -11.37 1.76 -11.07
CA LEU A 234 -10.60 2.45 -10.04
C LEU A 234 -9.11 2.20 -10.24
N SER A 235 -8.27 3.19 -9.97
CA SER A 235 -6.83 3.02 -9.82
C SER A 235 -6.38 3.38 -8.40
N LEU A 236 -5.52 2.53 -7.85
CA LEU A 236 -4.77 2.76 -6.62
C LEU A 236 -3.30 2.89 -6.98
N ILE A 237 -2.60 3.87 -6.41
CA ILE A 237 -1.17 4.06 -6.61
C ILE A 237 -0.49 3.99 -5.25
N HIS A 238 0.43 3.04 -5.10
CA HIS A 238 1.36 2.99 -3.97
C HIS A 238 2.65 3.73 -4.34
N ILE A 239 3.13 4.56 -3.39
CA ILE A 239 4.29 5.43 -3.58
C ILE A 239 5.30 5.18 -2.46
#